data_61927b17c40774314810d329ef99b400
#
_entry.id   61927b17c40774314810d329ef99b400
#
_cell.length_a   1.000
_cell.length_b   1.000
_cell.length_c   1.000
_cell.angle_alpha   90.00
_cell.angle_beta   90.00
_cell.angle_gamma   90.00
#
_symmetry.space_group_name_H-M   'P 1'
#
loop_
_entity.id
_entity.type
_entity.pdbx_description
1 polymer ?
#
loop_
_entity_poly.entity_id
_entity_poly.type
_entity_poly.pdbx_seq_one_letter_code
_entity_poly.pdbx_strand_id
1 'polypeptide(L)'
;LNLLTVICSRNPTKDLIDCLEGIKQFYPDADIAIIDSDSDATEVYRSVDVPVHYLKNKNYELGAWKLAYELYGDYDAYLCIQDTLIPQNRLPVETLCCDQVMSYFNITGFKYDDLADLAIELTEDTIYHDVVSKHRISEDFRLATHNSFLIPNGKLSYLINALPNLPVDKRGSMAYERILGLAITQSVGSVIRMNHSFNKRHGSRQ
;
A
#
# COMPACT_ATOMS: atom_id res chain seq x y z
N LEU A 1 20.37 4.65 2.73
CA LEU A 1 18.95 4.82 2.42
C LEU A 1 18.18 4.82 3.73
N ASN A 2 17.52 5.92 4.06
CA ASN A 2 16.66 6.03 5.22
C ASN A 2 15.26 5.49 4.86
N LEU A 3 14.87 4.35 5.42
CA LEU A 3 13.66 3.61 5.09
C LEU A 3 12.64 3.71 6.21
N LEU A 4 11.41 4.14 5.89
CA LEU A 4 10.25 3.95 6.77
C LEU A 4 9.41 2.76 6.28
N THR A 5 9.17 1.80 7.16
CA THR A 5 8.12 0.78 6.93
C THR A 5 6.81 1.26 7.53
N VAL A 6 5.80 1.40 6.69
CA VAL A 6 4.44 1.79 7.07
C VAL A 6 3.55 0.56 7.00
N ILE A 7 2.97 0.18 8.12
CA ILE A 7 2.07 -0.99 8.22
C ILE A 7 0.64 -0.47 8.38
N CYS A 8 -0.21 -0.66 7.38
CA CYS A 8 -1.63 -0.44 7.52
C CYS A 8 -2.27 -1.64 8.21
N SER A 9 -2.97 -1.39 9.31
CA SER A 9 -3.65 -2.43 10.08
C SER A 9 -5.09 -2.03 10.37
N ARG A 10 -5.96 -3.02 10.45
CA ARG A 10 -7.33 -2.87 10.92
C ARG A 10 -7.75 -4.13 11.65
N ASN A 11 -8.25 -3.99 12.89
CA ASN A 11 -8.56 -5.11 13.78
C ASN A 11 -7.37 -6.07 13.87
N PRO A 12 -6.23 -5.61 14.45
CA PRO A 12 -4.97 -6.34 14.45
C PRO A 12 -5.10 -7.69 15.13
N THR A 13 -4.39 -8.66 14.59
CA THR A 13 -4.28 -10.01 15.12
C THR A 13 -2.81 -10.36 15.36
N LYS A 14 -2.51 -11.63 15.69
CA LYS A 14 -1.14 -12.13 15.74
C LYS A 14 -0.35 -11.88 14.44
N ASP A 15 -1.02 -11.73 13.29
CA ASP A 15 -0.35 -11.45 12.03
C ASP A 15 0.41 -10.13 12.05
N LEU A 16 -0.09 -9.11 12.77
CA LEU A 16 0.65 -7.86 12.97
C LEU A 16 1.96 -8.09 13.72
N ILE A 17 1.95 -8.91 14.77
CA ILE A 17 3.17 -9.21 15.54
C ILE A 17 4.18 -9.96 14.66
N ASP A 18 3.74 -10.99 13.92
CA ASP A 18 4.60 -11.75 13.02
C ASP A 18 5.14 -10.85 11.89
N CYS A 19 4.35 -9.88 11.40
CA CYS A 19 4.78 -8.88 10.43
C CYS A 19 5.90 -7.99 11.02
N LEU A 20 5.70 -7.45 12.22
CA LEU A 20 6.69 -6.63 12.92
C LEU A 20 8.01 -7.37 13.15
N GLU A 21 7.93 -8.61 13.65
CA GLU A 21 9.10 -9.46 13.85
C GLU A 21 9.86 -9.68 12.53
N GLY A 22 9.13 -9.96 11.45
CA GLY A 22 9.72 -10.11 10.11
C GLY A 22 10.38 -8.82 9.62
N ILE A 23 9.74 -7.66 9.80
CA ILE A 23 10.35 -6.37 9.44
C ILE A 23 11.63 -6.14 10.25
N LYS A 24 11.61 -6.28 11.56
CA LYS A 24 12.80 -6.12 12.42
C LYS A 24 13.94 -7.08 12.04
N GLN A 25 13.59 -8.31 11.63
CA GLN A 25 14.58 -9.30 11.18
C GLN A 25 15.24 -8.92 9.85
N PHE A 26 14.46 -8.53 8.85
CA PHE A 26 14.95 -8.31 7.48
C PHE A 26 15.37 -6.86 7.20
N TYR A 27 14.88 -5.91 7.99
CA TYR A 27 15.14 -4.46 7.85
C TYR A 27 15.48 -3.85 9.22
N PRO A 28 16.57 -4.29 9.89
CA PRO A 28 16.87 -3.88 11.27
C PRO A 28 17.13 -2.37 11.42
N ASP A 29 17.51 -1.70 10.34
CA ASP A 29 17.81 -0.27 10.31
C ASP A 29 16.62 0.58 9.83
N ALA A 30 15.46 -0.03 9.53
CA ALA A 30 14.28 0.70 9.12
C ALA A 30 13.48 1.19 10.32
N ASP A 31 13.02 2.42 10.27
CA ASP A 31 11.99 2.87 11.18
C ASP A 31 10.63 2.24 10.81
N ILE A 32 9.76 2.06 11.81
CA ILE A 32 8.47 1.40 11.63
C ILE A 32 7.38 2.29 12.21
N ALA A 33 6.30 2.48 11.46
CA ALA A 33 5.08 3.09 11.95
C ALA A 33 3.86 2.25 11.56
N ILE A 34 2.93 2.07 12.50
CA ILE A 34 1.65 1.43 12.25
C ILE A 34 0.60 2.54 12.07
N ILE A 35 -0.21 2.40 11.03
CA ILE A 35 -1.39 3.25 10.84
C ILE A 35 -2.63 2.37 10.97
N ASP A 36 -3.39 2.59 12.03
CA ASP A 36 -4.67 1.94 12.26
C ASP A 36 -5.77 2.57 11.41
N SER A 37 -6.47 1.76 10.64
CA SER A 37 -7.57 2.20 9.77
C SER A 37 -8.93 1.91 10.41
N ASP A 38 -9.23 2.61 11.53
CA ASP A 38 -10.51 2.58 12.23
C ASP A 38 -10.87 1.16 12.75
N SER A 39 -9.99 0.63 13.62
CA SER A 39 -10.21 -0.66 14.29
C SER A 39 -11.26 -0.56 15.38
N ASP A 40 -12.09 -1.58 15.48
CA ASP A 40 -12.99 -1.79 16.62
C ASP A 40 -12.26 -2.42 17.82
N ALA A 41 -11.20 -3.22 17.56
CA ALA A 41 -10.38 -3.91 18.56
C ALA A 41 -8.92 -3.46 18.43
N THR A 42 -8.34 -2.92 19.50
CA THR A 42 -7.01 -2.31 19.52
C THR A 42 -6.05 -2.88 20.56
N GLU A 43 -6.46 -3.95 21.28
CA GLU A 43 -5.69 -4.52 22.41
C GLU A 43 -4.30 -4.99 21.97
N VAL A 44 -4.15 -5.49 20.76
CA VAL A 44 -2.87 -5.97 20.20
C VAL A 44 -1.84 -4.84 20.16
N TYR A 45 -2.27 -3.59 19.94
CA TYR A 45 -1.35 -2.45 19.90
C TYR A 45 -0.65 -2.17 21.24
N ARG A 46 -1.18 -2.66 22.35
CA ARG A 46 -0.52 -2.53 23.68
C ARG A 46 0.76 -3.35 23.79
N SER A 47 0.93 -4.35 22.93
CA SER A 47 2.09 -5.24 22.92
C SER A 47 3.17 -4.85 21.91
N VAL A 48 2.97 -3.78 21.13
CA VAL A 48 3.95 -3.32 20.16
C VAL A 48 4.77 -2.16 20.72
N ASP A 49 6.04 -2.09 20.31
CA ASP A 49 7.03 -1.10 20.74
C ASP A 49 7.34 -0.06 19.65
N VAL A 50 6.44 0.12 18.71
CA VAL A 50 6.56 1.08 17.59
C VAL A 50 5.40 2.07 17.62
N PRO A 51 5.55 3.28 17.04
CA PRO A 51 4.47 4.26 16.97
C PRO A 51 3.22 3.71 16.28
N VAL A 52 2.05 3.97 16.89
CA VAL A 52 0.73 3.65 16.32
C VAL A 52 -0.05 4.94 16.15
N HIS A 53 -0.47 5.23 14.92
CA HIS A 53 -1.31 6.38 14.58
C HIS A 53 -2.68 5.92 14.14
N TYR A 54 -3.71 6.68 14.48
CA TYR A 54 -5.10 6.29 14.27
C TYR A 54 -5.77 7.17 13.22
N LEU A 55 -6.19 6.55 12.10
CA LEU A 55 -7.16 7.13 11.18
C LEU A 55 -8.55 6.95 11.77
N LYS A 56 -9.26 8.05 12.02
CA LYS A 56 -10.64 8.03 12.52
C LYS A 56 -11.67 7.79 11.40
N ASN A 57 -11.26 7.10 10.35
CA ASN A 57 -12.09 6.81 9.18
C ASN A 57 -11.56 5.56 8.46
N LYS A 58 -12.41 4.96 7.62
CA LYS A 58 -12.08 3.72 6.88
C LYS A 58 -11.43 4.02 5.53
N ASN A 59 -10.44 4.92 5.50
CA ASN A 59 -9.71 5.22 4.25
C ASN A 59 -8.68 4.16 3.84
N TYR A 60 -8.64 3.05 4.57
CA TYR A 60 -7.82 1.87 4.25
C TYR A 60 -6.35 2.23 3.98
N GLU A 61 -5.71 1.48 3.10
CA GLU A 61 -4.28 1.60 2.83
C GLU A 61 -3.89 2.98 2.28
N LEU A 62 -4.65 3.54 1.33
CA LEU A 62 -4.30 4.85 0.76
C LEU A 62 -4.34 5.96 1.79
N GLY A 63 -5.34 5.95 2.67
CA GLY A 63 -5.40 6.88 3.80
C GLY A 63 -4.23 6.70 4.76
N ALA A 64 -3.81 5.44 5.00
CA ALA A 64 -2.65 5.13 5.82
C ALA A 64 -1.35 5.67 5.20
N TRP A 65 -1.15 5.48 3.89
CA TRP A 65 0.03 6.00 3.19
C TRP A 65 0.08 7.53 3.20
N LYS A 66 -1.06 8.18 3.04
CA LYS A 66 -1.19 9.63 3.10
C LYS A 66 -0.83 10.18 4.48
N LEU A 67 -1.42 9.65 5.53
CA LEU A 67 -1.13 10.05 6.91
C LEU A 67 0.33 9.80 7.27
N ALA A 68 0.88 8.63 6.90
CA ALA A 68 2.29 8.33 7.14
C ALA A 68 3.21 9.33 6.45
N TYR A 69 2.92 9.70 5.21
CA TYR A 69 3.70 10.71 4.48
C TYR A 69 3.61 12.10 5.14
N GLU A 70 2.44 12.51 5.61
CA GLU A 70 2.23 13.77 6.33
C GLU A 70 3.04 13.84 7.64
N LEU A 71 3.15 12.70 8.36
CA LEU A 71 3.85 12.62 9.63
C LEU A 71 5.38 12.42 9.47
N TYR A 72 5.80 11.78 8.39
CA TYR A 72 7.16 11.25 8.19
C TYR A 72 7.70 11.54 6.78
N GLY A 73 7.54 12.77 6.29
CA GLY A 73 7.89 13.15 4.90
C GLY A 73 9.38 13.12 4.52
N ASP A 74 10.30 12.92 5.49
CA ASP A 74 11.74 13.11 5.30
C ASP A 74 12.52 11.80 5.03
N TYR A 75 11.86 10.66 4.87
CA TYR A 75 12.52 9.40 4.52
C TYR A 75 12.85 9.33 3.02
N ASP A 76 13.92 8.60 2.66
CA ASP A 76 14.31 8.40 1.26
C ASP A 76 13.33 7.49 0.51
N ALA A 77 12.81 6.48 1.22
CA ALA A 77 11.86 5.51 0.67
C ALA A 77 10.87 4.98 1.74
N TYR A 78 9.76 4.45 1.26
CA TYR A 78 8.69 3.89 2.08
C TYR A 78 8.38 2.45 1.64
N LEU A 79 8.39 1.53 2.59
CA LEU A 79 7.82 0.20 2.43
C LEU A 79 6.39 0.22 2.99
N CYS A 80 5.41 0.33 2.12
CA CYS A 80 3.99 0.41 2.43
C CYS A 80 3.36 -0.98 2.32
N ILE A 81 2.91 -1.59 3.43
CA ILE A 81 2.37 -2.96 3.47
C ILE A 81 1.17 -3.09 4.41
N GLN A 82 0.37 -4.14 4.20
CA GLN A 82 -0.63 -4.58 5.18
C GLN A 82 0.00 -5.44 6.28
N ASP A 83 -0.60 -5.45 7.45
CA ASP A 83 -0.24 -6.27 8.62
C ASP A 83 -0.24 -7.80 8.36
N THR A 84 -0.90 -8.24 7.29
CA THR A 84 -0.98 -9.65 6.86
C THR A 84 0.06 -10.04 5.80
N LEU A 85 0.94 -9.11 5.42
CA LEU A 85 2.10 -9.38 4.56
C LEU A 85 3.34 -9.63 5.43
N ILE A 86 3.64 -10.90 5.67
CA ILE A 86 4.76 -11.30 6.53
C ILE A 86 6.04 -11.41 5.70
N PRO A 87 7.08 -10.61 5.98
CA PRO A 87 8.36 -10.73 5.28
C PRO A 87 8.96 -12.14 5.41
N GLN A 88 9.52 -12.65 4.31
CA GLN A 88 10.23 -13.91 4.25
C GLN A 88 11.67 -13.74 3.76
N ASN A 89 11.92 -12.69 3.02
CA ASN A 89 13.22 -12.33 2.50
C ASN A 89 13.36 -10.80 2.45
N ARG A 90 14.59 -10.31 2.53
CA ARG A 90 14.92 -8.90 2.35
C ARG A 90 14.75 -8.49 0.88
N LEU A 91 14.08 -7.37 0.63
CA LEU A 91 14.13 -6.69 -0.65
C LEU A 91 15.47 -5.95 -0.79
N PRO A 92 16.00 -5.80 -2.01
CA PRO A 92 17.24 -5.08 -2.25
C PRO A 92 16.99 -3.55 -2.25
N VAL A 93 16.61 -3.01 -1.08
CA VAL A 93 16.21 -1.60 -0.91
C VAL A 93 17.33 -0.62 -1.30
N GLU A 94 18.59 -1.04 -1.14
CA GLU A 94 19.78 -0.23 -1.45
C GLU A 94 19.94 0.00 -2.96
N THR A 95 19.31 -0.83 -3.79
CA THR A 95 19.36 -0.70 -5.27
C THR A 95 18.15 0.02 -5.85
N LEU A 96 17.22 0.48 -5.00
CA LEU A 96 16.04 1.19 -5.44
C LEU A 96 16.42 2.53 -6.06
N CYS A 97 16.21 2.67 -7.36
CA CYS A 97 16.43 3.93 -8.08
C CYS A 97 15.20 4.84 -7.97
N CYS A 98 15.40 6.15 -8.14
CA CYS A 98 14.34 7.15 -8.07
C CYS A 98 13.20 6.95 -9.09
N ASP A 99 13.42 6.14 -10.14
CA ASP A 99 12.43 5.82 -11.18
C ASP A 99 11.97 4.36 -11.15
N GLN A 100 12.11 3.71 -10.00
CA GLN A 100 11.68 2.33 -9.77
C GLN A 100 10.70 2.25 -8.60
N VAL A 101 9.77 1.30 -8.70
CA VAL A 101 8.90 0.88 -7.60
C VAL A 101 8.92 -0.64 -7.52
N MET A 102 9.09 -1.20 -6.32
CA MET A 102 8.82 -2.62 -6.11
C MET A 102 7.39 -2.76 -5.60
N SER A 103 6.57 -3.57 -6.28
CA SER A 103 5.16 -3.73 -5.92
C SER A 103 4.80 -5.19 -5.71
N TYR A 104 3.94 -5.42 -4.73
CA TYR A 104 3.24 -6.68 -4.58
C TYR A 104 2.10 -6.70 -5.60
N PHE A 105 2.30 -7.37 -6.75
CA PHE A 105 1.33 -7.27 -7.82
C PHE A 105 0.91 -8.61 -8.41
N ASN A 106 -0.34 -8.64 -8.88
CA ASN A 106 -0.88 -9.64 -9.79
C ASN A 106 -1.22 -8.98 -11.12
N ILE A 107 -1.28 -9.79 -12.19
CA ILE A 107 -1.71 -9.34 -13.50
C ILE A 107 -3.15 -9.83 -13.69
N THR A 108 -4.08 -8.90 -13.79
CA THR A 108 -5.50 -9.17 -14.04
C THR A 108 -6.20 -7.84 -14.36
N GLY A 109 -7.36 -7.89 -14.98
CA GLY A 109 -8.17 -6.71 -15.27
C GLY A 109 -9.04 -6.25 -14.09
N PHE A 110 -10.02 -5.41 -14.37
CA PHE A 110 -10.99 -4.95 -13.36
C PHE A 110 -11.83 -6.08 -12.79
N LYS A 111 -12.06 -7.13 -13.55
CA LYS A 111 -12.78 -8.33 -13.13
C LYS A 111 -14.30 -8.16 -12.97
N TYR A 112 -14.76 -6.96 -12.58
CA TYR A 112 -16.18 -6.61 -12.40
C TYR A 112 -16.43 -5.20 -12.92
N ASP A 113 -17.52 -5.00 -13.67
CA ASP A 113 -17.88 -3.70 -14.28
C ASP A 113 -18.09 -2.61 -13.23
N ASP A 114 -18.79 -2.92 -12.14
CA ASP A 114 -19.03 -1.98 -11.05
C ASP A 114 -17.74 -1.51 -10.34
N LEU A 115 -16.71 -2.34 -10.32
CA LEU A 115 -15.40 -1.97 -9.78
C LEU A 115 -14.65 -1.06 -10.75
N ALA A 116 -14.80 -1.26 -12.06
CA ALA A 116 -14.25 -0.37 -13.07
C ALA A 116 -14.93 1.00 -13.02
N ASP A 117 -16.26 1.03 -12.94
CA ASP A 117 -17.02 2.28 -12.82
C ASP A 117 -16.62 3.07 -11.58
N LEU A 118 -16.50 2.40 -10.42
CA LEU A 118 -16.02 3.03 -9.18
C LEU A 118 -14.59 3.57 -9.32
N ALA A 119 -13.69 2.84 -9.99
CA ALA A 119 -12.31 3.31 -10.20
C ALA A 119 -12.26 4.54 -11.11
N ILE A 120 -13.12 4.60 -12.13
CA ILE A 120 -13.27 5.78 -13.00
C ILE A 120 -13.79 6.97 -12.19
N GLU A 121 -14.82 6.79 -11.38
CA GLU A 121 -15.38 7.82 -10.50
C GLU A 121 -14.32 8.34 -9.50
N LEU A 122 -13.59 7.46 -8.81
CA LEU A 122 -12.54 7.82 -7.85
C LEU A 122 -11.36 8.57 -8.47
N THR A 123 -11.17 8.45 -9.79
CA THR A 123 -10.12 9.16 -10.52
C THR A 123 -10.63 10.37 -11.30
N GLU A 124 -11.93 10.70 -11.22
CA GLU A 124 -12.48 11.91 -11.82
C GLU A 124 -11.67 13.13 -11.37
N ASP A 125 -11.39 14.05 -12.29
CA ASP A 125 -10.53 15.22 -12.10
C ASP A 125 -9.06 14.93 -11.72
N THR A 126 -8.60 13.70 -11.90
CA THR A 126 -7.18 13.34 -11.69
C THR A 126 -6.46 13.10 -13.03
N ILE A 127 -5.13 13.17 -13.00
CA ILE A 127 -4.27 12.84 -14.15
C ILE A 127 -4.34 11.36 -14.54
N TYR A 128 -4.96 10.50 -13.73
CA TYR A 128 -5.07 9.07 -13.99
C TYR A 128 -6.42 8.66 -14.57
N HIS A 129 -7.39 9.59 -14.67
CA HIS A 129 -8.72 9.30 -15.18
C HIS A 129 -8.71 8.62 -16.56
N ASP A 130 -7.97 9.17 -17.49
CA ASP A 130 -7.89 8.65 -18.86
C ASP A 130 -7.30 7.25 -18.92
N VAL A 131 -6.23 6.97 -18.17
CA VAL A 131 -5.62 5.65 -18.16
C VAL A 131 -6.52 4.61 -17.50
N VAL A 132 -7.21 4.97 -16.42
CA VAL A 132 -8.17 4.08 -15.75
C VAL A 132 -9.35 3.78 -16.67
N SER A 133 -9.94 4.81 -17.29
CA SER A 133 -11.07 4.67 -18.21
C SER A 133 -10.72 3.81 -19.43
N LYS A 134 -9.54 3.99 -20.00
CA LYS A 134 -9.04 3.21 -21.14
C LYS A 134 -8.87 1.73 -20.80
N HIS A 135 -8.51 1.40 -19.54
CA HIS A 135 -8.30 0.02 -19.12
C HIS A 135 -9.59 -0.68 -18.66
N ARG A 136 -10.75 -0.01 -18.67
CA ARG A 136 -12.04 -0.61 -18.32
C ARG A 136 -12.32 -1.89 -19.11
N ILE A 137 -11.96 -1.91 -20.38
CA ILE A 137 -12.17 -3.03 -21.32
C ILE A 137 -10.90 -3.86 -21.54
N SER A 138 -9.80 -3.52 -20.89
CA SER A 138 -8.52 -4.24 -21.00
C SER A 138 -8.53 -5.46 -20.12
N GLU A 139 -8.14 -6.61 -20.68
CA GLU A 139 -8.16 -7.88 -19.94
C GLU A 139 -7.10 -7.96 -18.86
N ASP A 140 -5.88 -7.43 -19.11
CA ASP A 140 -4.76 -7.62 -18.20
C ASP A 140 -3.92 -6.34 -17.98
N PHE A 141 -3.82 -5.94 -16.71
CA PHE A 141 -2.86 -4.96 -16.24
C PHE A 141 -2.37 -5.30 -14.84
N ARG A 142 -1.32 -4.62 -14.38
CA ARG A 142 -0.78 -4.84 -13.03
C ARG A 142 -1.65 -4.15 -11.98
N LEU A 143 -2.09 -4.92 -10.97
CA LEU A 143 -2.68 -4.34 -9.75
C LEU A 143 -1.58 -4.12 -8.74
N ALA A 144 -1.63 -3.04 -7.97
CA ALA A 144 -0.90 -2.94 -6.71
C ALA A 144 -1.67 -3.74 -5.64
N THR A 145 -1.58 -5.07 -5.71
CA THR A 145 -2.35 -5.98 -4.86
C THR A 145 -2.10 -5.66 -3.39
N HIS A 146 -3.17 -5.59 -2.61
CA HIS A 146 -3.14 -5.13 -1.21
C HIS A 146 -2.59 -3.71 -1.04
N ASN A 147 -2.61 -2.91 -2.11
CA ASN A 147 -2.05 -1.54 -2.14
C ASN A 147 -0.61 -1.47 -1.57
N SER A 148 0.20 -2.53 -1.78
CA SER A 148 1.49 -2.71 -1.13
C SER A 148 2.66 -2.57 -2.09
N PHE A 149 3.65 -1.77 -1.69
CA PHE A 149 4.81 -1.42 -2.51
C PHE A 149 5.96 -0.85 -1.67
N LEU A 150 7.18 -0.93 -2.22
CA LEU A 150 8.35 -0.16 -1.80
C LEU A 150 8.58 0.95 -2.84
N ILE A 151 8.60 2.21 -2.40
CA ILE A 151 8.54 3.37 -3.27
C ILE A 151 9.47 4.49 -2.78
N PRO A 152 10.22 5.18 -3.68
CA PRO A 152 10.96 6.38 -3.33
C PRO A 152 10.05 7.53 -2.88
N ASN A 153 10.56 8.39 -1.99
CA ASN A 153 9.84 9.55 -1.44
C ASN A 153 9.13 10.39 -2.52
N GLY A 154 9.87 10.88 -3.51
CA GLY A 154 9.29 11.74 -4.54
C GLY A 154 8.17 11.07 -5.36
N LYS A 155 8.23 9.75 -5.54
CA LYS A 155 7.17 9.00 -6.22
C LYS A 155 5.95 8.80 -5.33
N LEU A 156 6.14 8.53 -4.02
CA LEU A 156 5.02 8.44 -3.07
C LEU A 156 4.31 9.78 -2.98
N SER A 157 5.05 10.88 -2.77
CA SER A 157 4.50 12.24 -2.74
C SER A 157 3.66 12.55 -3.98
N TYR A 158 4.21 12.29 -5.15
CA TYR A 158 3.51 12.50 -6.41
C TYR A 158 2.21 11.68 -6.49
N LEU A 159 2.28 10.40 -6.14
CA LEU A 159 1.15 9.46 -6.20
C LEU A 159 0.00 9.88 -5.29
N ILE A 160 0.29 10.17 -4.00
CA ILE A 160 -0.75 10.52 -3.03
C ILE A 160 -1.37 11.89 -3.29
N ASN A 161 -0.61 12.85 -3.84
CA ASN A 161 -1.13 14.18 -4.19
C ASN A 161 -1.99 14.14 -5.46
N ALA A 162 -1.68 13.22 -6.39
CA ALA A 162 -2.45 13.04 -7.62
C ALA A 162 -3.74 12.22 -7.42
N LEU A 163 -3.97 11.64 -6.23
CA LEU A 163 -5.13 10.81 -5.89
C LEU A 163 -5.83 11.39 -4.65
N PRO A 164 -6.59 12.51 -4.80
CA PRO A 164 -7.21 13.21 -3.67
C PRO A 164 -8.37 12.45 -3.04
N ASN A 165 -9.10 11.65 -3.83
CA ASN A 165 -10.29 10.94 -3.37
C ASN A 165 -9.89 9.68 -2.62
N LEU A 166 -10.21 9.57 -1.34
CA LEU A 166 -9.89 8.41 -0.52
C LEU A 166 -11.01 7.36 -0.56
N PRO A 167 -10.68 6.06 -0.49
CA PRO A 167 -11.70 5.03 -0.34
C PRO A 167 -12.45 5.22 0.99
N VAL A 168 -13.74 4.91 1.00
CA VAL A 168 -14.60 4.99 2.20
C VAL A 168 -15.12 3.62 2.63
N ASP A 169 -14.89 2.60 1.82
CA ASP A 169 -15.30 1.23 2.06
C ASP A 169 -14.36 0.20 1.42
N LYS A 170 -14.66 -1.08 1.59
CA LYS A 170 -13.88 -2.18 1.04
C LYS A 170 -13.84 -2.19 -0.48
N ARG A 171 -14.94 -1.79 -1.16
CA ARG A 171 -15.00 -1.72 -2.63
C ARG A 171 -14.06 -0.64 -3.15
N GLY A 172 -14.05 0.53 -2.52
CA GLY A 172 -13.11 1.61 -2.83
C GLY A 172 -11.64 1.16 -2.67
N SER A 173 -11.31 0.47 -1.56
CA SER A 173 -9.97 -0.10 -1.38
C SER A 173 -9.60 -1.08 -2.50
N MET A 174 -10.52 -1.94 -2.94
CA MET A 174 -10.30 -2.85 -4.08
C MET A 174 -10.16 -2.10 -5.40
N ALA A 175 -10.89 -1.00 -5.62
CA ALA A 175 -10.71 -0.15 -6.79
C ALA A 175 -9.32 0.48 -6.79
N TYR A 176 -8.82 0.91 -5.62
CA TYR A 176 -7.48 1.48 -5.48
C TYR A 176 -6.34 0.51 -5.78
N GLU A 177 -6.48 -0.79 -5.58
CA GLU A 177 -5.49 -1.76 -6.06
C GLU A 177 -5.26 -1.64 -7.58
N ARG A 178 -6.31 -1.34 -8.34
CA ARG A 178 -6.28 -1.14 -9.80
C ARG A 178 -5.74 0.23 -10.15
N ILE A 179 -6.28 1.28 -9.53
CA ILE A 179 -5.85 2.65 -9.74
C ILE A 179 -4.35 2.79 -9.46
N LEU A 180 -3.89 2.31 -8.30
CA LEU A 180 -2.47 2.38 -7.92
C LEU A 180 -1.59 1.55 -8.87
N GLY A 181 -2.04 0.38 -9.30
CA GLY A 181 -1.31 -0.44 -10.27
C GLY A 181 -1.08 0.29 -11.60
N LEU A 182 -2.12 0.93 -12.12
CA LEU A 182 -2.05 1.75 -13.35
C LEU A 182 -1.23 3.02 -13.13
N ALA A 183 -1.47 3.75 -12.04
CA ALA A 183 -0.77 4.97 -11.70
C ALA A 183 0.74 4.74 -11.52
N ILE A 184 1.15 3.70 -10.79
CA ILE A 184 2.55 3.31 -10.63
C ILE A 184 3.15 2.96 -11.99
N THR A 185 2.46 2.12 -12.79
CA THR A 185 2.97 1.70 -14.10
C THR A 185 3.18 2.89 -15.04
N GLN A 186 2.32 3.91 -14.96
CA GLN A 186 2.44 5.13 -15.77
C GLN A 186 3.53 6.08 -15.26
N SER A 187 3.79 6.10 -13.95
CA SER A 187 4.62 7.13 -13.31
C SER A 187 6.08 6.75 -13.15
N VAL A 188 6.47 5.49 -13.41
CA VAL A 188 7.84 5.01 -13.23
C VAL A 188 8.39 4.29 -14.45
N GLY A 189 9.71 4.30 -14.59
CA GLY A 189 10.41 3.58 -15.66
C GLY A 189 10.37 2.06 -15.48
N SER A 190 10.29 1.58 -14.24
CA SER A 190 10.31 0.15 -13.94
C SER A 190 9.48 -0.23 -12.70
N VAL A 191 8.65 -1.27 -12.85
CA VAL A 191 7.94 -1.91 -11.73
C VAL A 191 8.50 -3.31 -11.50
N ILE A 192 9.09 -3.52 -10.33
CA ILE A 192 9.70 -4.79 -9.92
C ILE A 192 8.73 -5.56 -9.02
N ARG A 193 8.64 -6.87 -9.23
CA ARG A 193 7.77 -7.72 -8.43
C ARG A 193 8.41 -8.07 -7.09
N MET A 194 7.72 -7.80 -5.97
CA MET A 194 8.20 -8.12 -4.62
C MET A 194 7.47 -9.29 -3.94
N ASN A 195 6.53 -9.96 -4.63
CA ASN A 195 5.68 -11.01 -4.04
C ASN A 195 6.47 -12.15 -3.37
N HIS A 196 7.63 -12.52 -3.94
CA HIS A 196 8.48 -13.60 -3.43
C HIS A 196 9.12 -13.28 -2.06
N SER A 197 9.13 -12.01 -1.66
CA SER A 197 9.70 -11.58 -0.38
C SER A 197 8.68 -11.56 0.76
N PHE A 198 7.41 -11.84 0.47
CA PHE A 198 6.34 -11.82 1.46
C PHE A 198 5.45 -13.05 1.38
N ASN A 199 5.05 -13.54 2.55
CA ASN A 199 3.97 -14.50 2.68
C ASN A 199 2.68 -13.77 3.05
N LYS A 200 1.66 -13.85 2.19
CA LYS A 200 0.34 -13.29 2.48
C LYS A 200 -0.47 -14.26 3.33
N ARG A 201 -0.79 -13.87 4.55
CA ARG A 201 -1.76 -14.59 5.38
C ARG A 201 -3.17 -14.14 5.05
N HIS A 202 -4.01 -15.10 4.77
CA HIS A 202 -5.46 -14.90 4.63
C HIS A 202 -6.05 -15.08 6.02
N GLY A 203 -5.97 -14.03 6.85
CA GLY A 203 -6.59 -14.05 8.16
C GLY A 203 -8.10 -14.22 8.02
N SER A 204 -8.70 -15.11 8.78
CA SER A 204 -10.13 -15.12 9.05
C SER A 204 -10.45 -13.88 9.91
N ARG A 205 -10.52 -12.71 9.28
CA ARG A 205 -11.10 -11.54 9.92
C ARG A 205 -12.60 -11.79 9.98
N GLN A 206 -13.08 -12.26 11.14
CA GLN A 206 -14.50 -12.32 11.47
C GLN A 206 -15.08 -10.91 11.59
#